data_238cac185af7f84f1a5cff416b9bb65e
#
_entry.id   238cac185af7f84f1a5cff416b9bb65e
#
_cell.length_a   1.000
_cell.length_b   1.000
_cell.length_c   1.000
_cell.angle_alpha   90.00
_cell.angle_beta   90.00
_cell.angle_gamma   90.00
#
_symmetry.space_group_name_H-M   'P 1'
#
loop_
_entity.id
_entity.type
_entity.pdbx_description
1 polymer ?
#
loop_
_entity_poly.entity_id
_entity_poly.type
_entity_poly.pdbx_seq_one_letter_code
_entity_poly.pdbx_strand_id
1 'polypeptide(L)'
;MTTRIDRTEARKLAEEEFERFAAMAASLTPDEWAMPTECTRWDVRRMSLHVLGSADAQASVRQFVHQLRRGIPLNKQIESHHWVDGLNEVQIRERDRLSNGELVVQLSAIGPKAVKGRWGTPLPMRYLPLPFGPPIGWAPLKYLLDVGFTRDVWAHRIDVHHAIGRPMELTAGHDGRLVADIVAEWSRIHGQPFELVLAGVAGGEFSQGSDGEHVEIDALDFIRTLTGRRSGTGVLSNPFPL
;
A
#
# COMPACT_ATOMS: atom_id res chain seq x y z
N MET A 1 10.30 21.41 -1.51
CA MET A 1 9.32 20.58 -0.76
C MET A 1 8.16 20.19 -1.68
N THR A 2 7.91 18.91 -1.85
CA THR A 2 6.80 18.40 -2.64
C THR A 2 5.49 18.72 -1.92
N THR A 3 4.48 19.23 -2.65
CA THR A 3 3.15 19.49 -2.08
C THR A 3 2.47 18.16 -1.74
N ARG A 4 1.77 18.12 -0.61
CA ARG A 4 0.95 16.97 -0.22
C ARG A 4 -0.07 16.63 -1.32
N ILE A 5 -0.31 15.35 -1.56
CA ILE A 5 -1.36 14.88 -2.47
C ILE A 5 -2.71 15.46 -2.02
N ASP A 6 -3.36 16.21 -2.91
CA ASP A 6 -4.72 16.69 -2.66
C ASP A 6 -5.76 15.60 -2.98
N ARG A 7 -7.03 15.86 -2.63
CA ARG A 7 -8.09 14.87 -2.79
C ARG A 7 -8.39 14.51 -4.26
N THR A 8 -8.22 15.44 -5.18
CA THR A 8 -8.48 15.23 -6.62
C THR A 8 -7.35 14.39 -7.22
N GLU A 9 -6.13 14.73 -6.89
CA GLU A 9 -4.94 13.98 -7.28
C GLU A 9 -4.96 12.56 -6.68
N ALA A 10 -5.29 12.43 -5.39
CA ALA A 10 -5.43 11.14 -4.69
C ALA A 10 -6.42 10.19 -5.40
N ARG A 11 -7.51 10.75 -5.94
CA ARG A 11 -8.48 9.97 -6.69
C ARG A 11 -7.89 9.41 -7.98
N LYS A 12 -7.20 10.24 -8.76
CA LYS A 12 -6.55 9.82 -10.01
C LYS A 12 -5.51 8.74 -9.76
N LEU A 13 -4.67 8.94 -8.73
CA LEU A 13 -3.67 7.95 -8.34
C LEU A 13 -4.32 6.62 -7.92
N ALA A 14 -5.44 6.66 -7.22
CA ALA A 14 -6.16 5.45 -6.82
C ALA A 14 -6.78 4.72 -8.01
N GLU A 15 -7.41 5.44 -8.95
CA GLU A 15 -7.96 4.88 -10.17
C GLU A 15 -6.87 4.20 -10.99
N GLU A 16 -5.76 4.89 -11.23
CA GLU A 16 -4.62 4.39 -11.99
C GLU A 16 -3.95 3.19 -11.32
N GLU A 17 -3.79 3.19 -9.98
CA GLU A 17 -3.15 2.08 -9.27
C GLU A 17 -3.97 0.79 -9.36
N PHE A 18 -5.29 0.87 -9.22
CA PHE A 18 -6.14 -0.31 -9.42
C PHE A 18 -6.06 -0.87 -10.85
N GLU A 19 -6.00 -0.01 -11.85
CA GLU A 19 -5.82 -0.42 -13.25
C GLU A 19 -4.47 -1.12 -13.45
N ARG A 20 -3.39 -0.55 -12.93
CA ARG A 20 -2.03 -1.13 -13.00
C ARG A 20 -1.94 -2.46 -12.28
N PHE A 21 -2.53 -2.57 -11.08
CA PHE A 21 -2.55 -3.83 -10.34
C PHE A 21 -3.34 -4.92 -11.07
N ALA A 22 -4.52 -4.58 -11.61
CA ALA A 22 -5.32 -5.52 -12.38
C ALA A 22 -4.62 -5.97 -13.67
N ALA A 23 -3.95 -5.06 -14.38
CA ALA A 23 -3.16 -5.38 -15.57
C ALA A 23 -1.99 -6.32 -15.25
N MET A 24 -1.26 -6.05 -14.17
CA MET A 24 -0.21 -6.93 -13.67
C MET A 24 -0.79 -8.33 -13.38
N ALA A 25 -1.87 -8.43 -12.60
CA ALA A 25 -2.50 -9.71 -12.24
C ALA A 25 -2.95 -10.50 -13.49
N ALA A 26 -3.47 -9.81 -14.51
CA ALA A 26 -3.88 -10.43 -15.78
C ALA A 26 -2.69 -10.97 -16.60
N SER A 27 -1.48 -10.49 -16.35
CA SER A 27 -0.26 -10.90 -17.05
C SER A 27 0.46 -12.08 -16.39
N LEU A 28 0.03 -12.52 -15.21
CA LEU A 28 0.69 -13.58 -14.44
C LEU A 28 0.49 -14.96 -15.08
N THR A 29 1.55 -15.71 -15.15
CA THR A 29 1.53 -17.14 -15.53
C THR A 29 1.00 -17.99 -14.36
N PRO A 30 0.55 -19.24 -14.60
CA PRO A 30 0.11 -20.14 -13.53
C PRO A 30 1.15 -20.33 -12.41
N ASP A 31 2.42 -20.41 -12.73
CA ASP A 31 3.51 -20.64 -11.76
C ASP A 31 3.79 -19.38 -10.94
N GLU A 32 3.69 -18.19 -11.54
CA GLU A 32 3.92 -16.92 -10.85
C GLU A 32 2.92 -16.65 -9.73
N TRP A 33 1.69 -17.17 -9.84
CA TRP A 33 0.71 -17.05 -8.76
C TRP A 33 1.12 -17.72 -7.45
N ALA A 34 1.95 -18.75 -7.50
CA ALA A 34 2.43 -19.49 -6.33
C ALA A 34 3.78 -18.98 -5.80
N MET A 35 4.37 -17.96 -6.41
CA MET A 35 5.67 -17.44 -5.98
C MET A 35 5.56 -16.76 -4.61
N PRO A 36 6.48 -17.07 -3.67
CA PRO A 36 6.50 -16.41 -2.36
C PRO A 36 6.87 -14.94 -2.50
N THR A 37 6.23 -14.08 -1.69
CA THR A 37 6.54 -12.66 -1.63
C THR A 37 7.39 -12.31 -0.41
N GLU A 38 7.85 -11.06 -0.32
CA GLU A 38 8.55 -10.55 0.86
C GLU A 38 7.62 -10.45 2.09
N CYS A 39 6.31 -10.43 1.90
CA CYS A 39 5.33 -10.68 2.96
C CYS A 39 5.28 -12.18 3.26
N THR A 40 6.13 -12.65 4.16
CA THR A 40 6.49 -14.08 4.37
C THR A 40 5.32 -15.05 4.56
N ARG A 41 4.12 -14.56 4.88
CA ARG A 41 2.89 -15.37 5.01
C ARG A 41 2.07 -15.43 3.73
N TRP A 42 2.47 -14.71 2.67
CA TRP A 42 1.69 -14.57 1.44
C TRP A 42 2.53 -14.89 0.20
N ASP A 43 1.98 -15.71 -0.65
CA ASP A 43 2.36 -15.80 -2.05
C ASP A 43 1.66 -14.71 -2.87
N VAL A 44 1.99 -14.61 -4.14
CA VAL A 44 1.39 -13.64 -5.08
C VAL A 44 -0.13 -13.75 -5.13
N ARG A 45 -0.65 -15.00 -5.07
CA ARG A 45 -2.10 -15.24 -5.09
C ARG A 45 -2.78 -14.71 -3.83
N ARG A 46 -2.27 -15.02 -2.64
CA ARG A 46 -2.82 -14.55 -1.36
C ARG A 46 -2.79 -13.03 -1.26
N MET A 47 -1.70 -12.42 -1.73
CA MET A 47 -1.58 -10.96 -1.80
C MET A 47 -2.65 -10.34 -2.71
N SER A 48 -2.90 -10.94 -3.87
CA SER A 48 -3.95 -10.47 -4.79
C SER A 48 -5.37 -10.68 -4.23
N LEU A 49 -5.61 -11.75 -3.47
CA LEU A 49 -6.87 -11.97 -2.74
C LEU A 49 -7.07 -10.91 -1.64
N HIS A 50 -5.99 -10.53 -0.95
CA HIS A 50 -6.01 -9.43 0.02
C HIS A 50 -6.40 -8.12 -0.66
N VAL A 51 -5.74 -7.73 -1.74
CA VAL A 51 -6.04 -6.50 -2.50
C VAL A 51 -7.50 -6.47 -2.95
N LEU A 52 -8.03 -7.59 -3.50
CA LEU A 52 -9.44 -7.70 -3.87
C LEU A 52 -10.36 -7.51 -2.64
N GLY A 53 -10.05 -8.17 -1.53
CA GLY A 53 -10.84 -8.10 -0.32
C GLY A 53 -10.83 -6.73 0.36
N SER A 54 -9.69 -6.05 0.34
CA SER A 54 -9.54 -4.68 0.78
C SER A 54 -10.36 -3.73 -0.09
N ALA A 55 -10.31 -3.90 -1.43
CA ALA A 55 -11.12 -3.11 -2.36
C ALA A 55 -12.63 -3.32 -2.17
N ASP A 56 -13.10 -4.53 -1.87
CA ASP A 56 -14.49 -4.80 -1.52
C ASP A 56 -14.94 -4.05 -0.26
N ALA A 57 -14.08 -3.98 0.77
CA ALA A 57 -14.38 -3.21 1.98
C ALA A 57 -14.46 -1.71 1.69
N GLN A 58 -13.62 -1.20 0.79
CA GLN A 58 -13.67 0.19 0.34
C GLN A 58 -14.94 0.50 -0.46
N ALA A 59 -15.41 -0.46 -1.25
CA ALA A 59 -16.61 -0.31 -2.09
C ALA A 59 -17.91 -0.37 -1.30
N SER A 60 -17.93 -1.01 -0.11
CA SER A 60 -19.15 -1.31 0.63
C SER A 60 -18.97 -1.23 2.14
N VAL A 61 -19.69 -0.31 2.79
CA VAL A 61 -19.73 -0.21 4.26
C VAL A 61 -20.19 -1.54 4.90
N ARG A 62 -21.12 -2.25 4.27
CA ARG A 62 -21.56 -3.57 4.76
C ARG A 62 -20.39 -4.56 4.77
N GLN A 63 -19.60 -4.61 3.70
CA GLN A 63 -18.44 -5.49 3.61
C GLN A 63 -17.36 -5.09 4.60
N PHE A 64 -17.09 -3.81 4.76
CA PHE A 64 -16.17 -3.31 5.77
C PHE A 64 -16.57 -3.75 7.20
N VAL A 65 -17.84 -3.54 7.58
CA VAL A 65 -18.35 -3.97 8.90
C VAL A 65 -18.28 -5.49 9.06
N HIS A 66 -18.57 -6.25 7.99
CA HIS A 66 -18.45 -7.70 8.00
C HIS A 66 -17.01 -8.13 8.28
N GLN A 67 -16.03 -7.57 7.56
CA GLN A 67 -14.62 -7.88 7.75
C GLN A 67 -14.13 -7.51 9.17
N LEU A 68 -14.55 -6.36 9.70
CA LEU A 68 -14.24 -5.98 11.09
C LEU A 68 -14.78 -7.01 12.10
N ARG A 69 -16.05 -7.39 11.97
CA ARG A 69 -16.69 -8.35 12.88
C ARG A 69 -16.04 -9.72 12.86
N ARG A 70 -15.55 -10.15 11.70
CA ARG A 70 -14.88 -11.46 11.53
C ARG A 70 -13.40 -11.38 11.87
N GLY A 71 -12.73 -10.29 11.53
CA GLY A 71 -11.29 -10.13 11.63
C GLY A 71 -10.82 -9.84 13.06
N ILE A 72 -11.50 -8.98 13.81
CA ILE A 72 -11.09 -8.63 15.17
C ILE A 72 -10.95 -9.87 16.09
N PRO A 73 -11.91 -10.81 16.13
CA PRO A 73 -11.73 -12.04 16.90
C PRO A 73 -10.62 -12.95 16.36
N LEU A 74 -10.38 -12.92 15.05
CA LEU A 74 -9.37 -13.76 14.40
C LEU A 74 -7.95 -13.37 14.79
N ASN A 75 -7.68 -12.11 15.10
CA ASN A 75 -6.36 -11.66 15.58
C ASN A 75 -5.81 -12.49 16.73
N LYS A 76 -6.67 -12.89 17.67
CA LYS A 76 -6.27 -13.74 18.79
C LYS A 76 -5.88 -15.15 18.37
N GLN A 77 -6.42 -15.65 17.27
CA GLN A 77 -6.15 -17.00 16.75
C GLN A 77 -4.89 -17.08 15.91
N ILE A 78 -4.52 -15.97 15.25
CA ILE A 78 -3.34 -15.89 14.38
C ILE A 78 -2.12 -15.29 15.07
N GLU A 79 -2.20 -15.06 16.39
CA GLU A 79 -1.13 -14.44 17.21
C GLU A 79 -0.64 -13.12 16.59
N SER A 80 -1.58 -12.32 16.14
CA SER A 80 -1.28 -11.07 15.43
C SER A 80 -0.86 -9.97 16.38
N HIS A 81 0.09 -9.17 15.93
CA HIS A 81 0.55 -7.97 16.63
C HIS A 81 -0.17 -6.70 16.19
N HIS A 82 -0.97 -6.76 15.10
CA HIS A 82 -1.70 -5.61 14.59
C HIS A 82 -3.18 -5.95 14.30
N TRP A 83 -4.08 -5.01 14.63
CA TRP A 83 -5.52 -5.24 14.53
C TRP A 83 -6.02 -5.51 13.10
N VAL A 84 -5.31 -5.05 12.07
CA VAL A 84 -5.66 -5.28 10.66
C VAL A 84 -5.33 -6.69 10.17
N ASP A 85 -4.44 -7.44 10.83
CA ASP A 85 -4.01 -8.75 10.34
C ASP A 85 -5.16 -9.74 10.23
N GLY A 86 -6.08 -9.71 11.21
CA GLY A 86 -7.28 -10.54 11.16
C GLY A 86 -8.24 -10.12 10.04
N LEU A 87 -8.32 -8.82 9.71
CA LEU A 87 -9.10 -8.36 8.56
C LEU A 87 -8.49 -8.87 7.27
N ASN A 88 -7.17 -8.76 7.13
CA ASN A 88 -6.43 -9.24 5.97
C ASN A 88 -6.64 -10.76 5.77
N GLU A 89 -6.62 -11.51 6.85
CA GLU A 89 -6.86 -12.96 6.81
C GLU A 89 -8.31 -13.29 6.41
N VAL A 90 -9.31 -12.55 6.86
CA VAL A 90 -10.71 -12.68 6.40
C VAL A 90 -10.82 -12.39 4.91
N GLN A 91 -10.17 -11.33 4.44
CA GLN A 91 -10.15 -10.95 3.02
C GLN A 91 -9.65 -12.10 2.14
N ILE A 92 -8.58 -12.76 2.57
CA ILE A 92 -7.98 -13.89 1.86
C ILE A 92 -8.88 -15.13 1.93
N ARG A 93 -9.24 -15.59 3.14
CA ARG A 93 -9.98 -16.86 3.36
C ARG A 93 -11.32 -16.89 2.66
N GLU A 94 -12.04 -15.78 2.66
CA GLU A 94 -13.38 -15.71 2.05
C GLU A 94 -13.34 -15.76 0.51
N ARG A 95 -12.17 -15.50 -0.09
CA ARG A 95 -11.94 -15.49 -1.55
C ARG A 95 -11.06 -16.63 -2.04
N ASP A 96 -10.59 -17.49 -1.15
CA ASP A 96 -9.64 -18.56 -1.48
C ASP A 96 -10.16 -19.59 -2.49
N ARG A 97 -11.48 -19.67 -2.65
CA ARG A 97 -12.14 -20.56 -3.63
C ARG A 97 -12.12 -20.03 -5.06
N LEU A 98 -11.77 -18.76 -5.26
CA LEU A 98 -11.69 -18.18 -6.60
C LEU A 98 -10.56 -18.85 -7.39
N SER A 99 -10.81 -19.21 -8.62
CA SER A 99 -9.74 -19.50 -9.58
C SER A 99 -8.95 -18.22 -9.90
N ASN A 100 -7.71 -18.35 -10.38
CA ASN A 100 -6.92 -17.20 -10.78
C ASN A 100 -7.62 -16.36 -11.86
N GLY A 101 -8.33 -17.00 -12.80
CA GLY A 101 -9.12 -16.30 -13.82
C GLY A 101 -10.26 -15.46 -13.22
N GLU A 102 -11.02 -16.04 -12.28
CA GLU A 102 -12.09 -15.31 -11.57
C GLU A 102 -11.53 -14.16 -10.73
N LEU A 103 -10.36 -14.36 -10.09
CA LEU A 103 -9.66 -13.32 -9.33
C LEU A 103 -9.29 -12.14 -10.23
N VAL A 104 -8.70 -12.39 -11.39
CA VAL A 104 -8.37 -11.35 -12.38
C VAL A 104 -9.60 -10.58 -12.83
N VAL A 105 -10.69 -11.26 -13.16
CA VAL A 105 -11.95 -10.62 -13.56
C VAL A 105 -12.49 -9.72 -12.45
N GLN A 106 -12.44 -10.18 -11.19
CA GLN A 106 -12.94 -9.39 -10.07
C GLN A 106 -12.02 -8.21 -9.75
N LEU A 107 -10.69 -8.36 -9.81
CA LEU A 107 -9.72 -7.27 -9.65
C LEU A 107 -9.96 -6.16 -10.69
N SER A 108 -10.18 -6.54 -11.94
CA SER A 108 -10.46 -5.56 -13.01
C SER A 108 -11.78 -4.81 -12.81
N ALA A 109 -12.76 -5.41 -12.14
CA ALA A 109 -14.08 -4.82 -11.93
C ALA A 109 -14.23 -4.01 -10.64
N ILE A 110 -13.38 -4.27 -9.63
CA ILE A 110 -13.57 -3.72 -8.29
C ILE A 110 -13.03 -2.28 -8.14
N GLY A 111 -11.97 -1.91 -8.86
CA GLY A 111 -11.29 -0.62 -8.71
C GLY A 111 -12.24 0.59 -8.76
N PRO A 112 -13.06 0.76 -9.81
CA PRO A 112 -14.00 1.89 -9.89
C PRO A 112 -15.01 1.91 -8.72
N LYS A 113 -15.43 0.75 -8.21
CA LYS A 113 -16.36 0.64 -7.08
C LYS A 113 -15.66 1.04 -5.77
N ALA A 114 -14.43 0.58 -5.54
CA ALA A 114 -13.62 0.93 -4.38
C ALA A 114 -13.37 2.44 -4.33
N VAL A 115 -12.94 3.02 -5.44
CA VAL A 115 -12.74 4.47 -5.55
C VAL A 115 -14.05 5.22 -5.28
N LYS A 116 -15.15 4.85 -5.92
CA LYS A 116 -16.46 5.46 -5.67
C LYS A 116 -16.86 5.40 -4.19
N GLY A 117 -16.65 4.27 -3.51
CA GLY A 117 -16.95 4.09 -2.09
C GLY A 117 -16.09 5.01 -1.20
N ARG A 118 -14.77 5.06 -1.44
CA ARG A 118 -13.82 5.97 -0.74
C ARG A 118 -14.25 7.43 -0.84
N TRP A 119 -14.56 7.89 -2.05
CA TRP A 119 -14.95 9.29 -2.29
C TRP A 119 -16.39 9.60 -1.89
N GLY A 120 -17.26 8.58 -1.81
CA GLY A 120 -18.62 8.67 -1.29
C GLY A 120 -18.72 8.65 0.24
N THR A 121 -17.63 8.40 0.98
CA THR A 121 -17.64 8.40 2.44
C THR A 121 -18.04 9.76 2.98
N PRO A 122 -19.09 9.83 3.83
CA PRO A 122 -19.61 11.10 4.40
C PRO A 122 -18.53 11.88 5.15
N LEU A 123 -18.57 13.20 5.02
CA LEU A 123 -17.55 14.09 5.59
C LEU A 123 -17.32 13.87 7.10
N PRO A 124 -18.34 13.72 7.97
CA PRO A 124 -18.09 13.45 9.38
C PRO A 124 -17.32 12.16 9.64
N MET A 125 -17.60 11.10 8.88
CA MET A 125 -16.90 9.81 9.02
C MET A 125 -15.43 9.92 8.63
N ARG A 126 -15.09 10.75 7.66
CA ARG A 126 -13.71 10.94 7.22
C ARG A 126 -12.79 11.51 8.30
N TYR A 127 -13.34 12.14 9.31
CA TYR A 127 -12.58 12.72 10.43
C TYR A 127 -12.55 11.82 11.67
N LEU A 128 -13.17 10.64 11.64
CA LEU A 128 -13.06 9.68 12.73
C LEU A 128 -11.59 9.28 12.93
N PRO A 129 -11.07 9.37 14.17
CA PRO A 129 -9.70 8.99 14.45
C PRO A 129 -9.53 7.46 14.40
N LEU A 130 -8.47 6.99 13.76
CA LEU A 130 -8.06 5.58 13.70
C LEU A 130 -6.65 5.41 14.25
N PRO A 131 -6.37 4.31 14.95
CA PRO A 131 -5.03 3.96 15.44
C PRO A 131 -4.22 3.28 14.33
N PHE A 132 -3.24 3.95 13.77
CA PHE A 132 -2.31 3.35 12.79
C PHE A 132 -1.07 2.71 13.44
N GLY A 133 -0.86 2.96 14.73
CA GLY A 133 0.38 2.55 15.41
C GLY A 133 1.58 3.42 15.04
N PRO A 134 2.74 3.20 15.71
CA PRO A 134 3.97 3.91 15.37
C PRO A 134 4.40 3.63 13.92
N PRO A 135 5.00 4.62 13.24
CA PRO A 135 5.27 5.99 13.66
C PRO A 135 4.13 6.98 13.40
N ILE A 136 3.04 6.57 12.75
CA ILE A 136 1.94 7.46 12.34
C ILE A 136 1.07 7.88 13.53
N GLY A 137 0.82 6.95 14.49
CA GLY A 137 -0.02 7.21 15.65
C GLY A 137 -1.51 7.24 15.30
N TRP A 138 -2.23 8.22 15.82
CA TRP A 138 -3.64 8.45 15.50
C TRP A 138 -3.78 9.39 14.32
N ALA A 139 -4.51 8.97 13.31
CA ALA A 139 -4.82 9.80 12.15
C ALA A 139 -6.31 9.68 11.77
N PRO A 140 -6.90 10.68 11.11
CA PRO A 140 -8.30 10.61 10.69
C PRO A 140 -8.46 9.58 9.56
N LEU A 141 -9.64 8.95 9.49
CA LEU A 141 -9.99 7.97 8.45
C LEU A 141 -9.70 8.49 7.03
N LYS A 142 -9.81 9.80 6.78
CA LYS A 142 -9.46 10.39 5.48
C LYS A 142 -8.01 10.09 5.06
N TYR A 143 -7.08 9.93 6.00
CA TYR A 143 -5.70 9.54 5.69
C TYR A 143 -5.67 8.18 4.98
N LEU A 144 -6.36 7.19 5.53
CA LEU A 144 -6.47 5.87 4.91
C LEU A 144 -7.19 5.95 3.56
N LEU A 145 -8.31 6.70 3.49
CA LEU A 145 -9.13 6.82 2.29
C LEU A 145 -8.42 7.58 1.16
N ASP A 146 -7.65 8.62 1.46
CA ASP A 146 -7.04 9.47 0.44
C ASP A 146 -5.68 8.92 -0.04
N VAL A 147 -4.85 8.40 0.86
CA VAL A 147 -3.50 7.94 0.50
C VAL A 147 -3.19 6.51 0.93
N GLY A 148 -3.58 6.08 2.13
CA GLY A 148 -3.18 4.80 2.71
C GLY A 148 -3.54 3.60 1.82
N PHE A 149 -4.79 3.47 1.41
CA PHE A 149 -5.20 2.35 0.54
C PHE A 149 -4.53 2.34 -0.83
N THR A 150 -4.17 3.50 -1.38
CA THR A 150 -3.46 3.56 -2.66
C THR A 150 -2.01 3.13 -2.50
N ARG A 151 -1.36 3.57 -1.42
CA ARG A 151 0.01 3.16 -1.08
C ARG A 151 0.09 1.66 -0.78
N ASP A 152 -0.91 1.09 -0.11
CA ASP A 152 -1.02 -0.34 0.19
C ASP A 152 -1.06 -1.17 -1.10
N VAL A 153 -1.95 -0.86 -2.04
CA VAL A 153 -2.04 -1.55 -3.34
C VAL A 153 -0.73 -1.38 -4.13
N TRP A 154 -0.15 -0.19 -4.12
CA TRP A 154 1.11 0.10 -4.80
C TRP A 154 2.30 -0.69 -4.20
N ALA A 155 2.41 -0.76 -2.87
CA ALA A 155 3.42 -1.55 -2.20
C ALA A 155 3.29 -3.05 -2.55
N HIS A 156 2.07 -3.57 -2.59
CA HIS A 156 1.84 -4.94 -3.00
C HIS A 156 2.13 -5.19 -4.48
N ARG A 157 1.95 -4.20 -5.35
CA ARG A 157 2.42 -4.31 -6.75
C ARG A 157 3.94 -4.40 -6.84
N ILE A 158 4.67 -3.65 -6.01
CA ILE A 158 6.14 -3.79 -5.88
C ILE A 158 6.49 -5.20 -5.41
N ASP A 159 5.85 -5.71 -4.35
CA ASP A 159 6.08 -7.04 -3.80
C ASP A 159 5.89 -8.14 -4.85
N VAL A 160 4.83 -8.06 -5.67
CA VAL A 160 4.56 -9.03 -6.74
C VAL A 160 5.64 -8.97 -7.80
N HIS A 161 5.97 -7.77 -8.33
CA HIS A 161 7.02 -7.64 -9.35
C HIS A 161 8.37 -8.15 -8.87
N HIS A 162 8.69 -7.89 -7.60
CA HIS A 162 9.91 -8.40 -6.97
C HIS A 162 9.89 -9.95 -6.88
N ALA A 163 8.78 -10.52 -6.43
CA ALA A 163 8.61 -11.96 -6.29
C ALA A 163 8.78 -12.71 -7.62
N ILE A 164 8.19 -12.17 -8.70
CA ILE A 164 8.24 -12.83 -10.02
C ILE A 164 9.48 -12.45 -10.84
N GLY A 165 10.37 -11.60 -10.30
CA GLY A 165 11.62 -11.21 -10.98
C GLY A 165 11.42 -10.41 -12.28
N ARG A 166 10.25 -9.77 -12.45
CA ARG A 166 9.96 -8.93 -13.62
C ARG A 166 10.07 -7.44 -13.27
N PRO A 167 10.72 -6.62 -14.11
CA PRO A 167 10.77 -5.17 -13.87
C PRO A 167 9.35 -4.59 -13.83
N MET A 168 9.13 -3.67 -12.89
CA MET A 168 7.90 -2.92 -12.77
C MET A 168 7.93 -1.71 -13.70
N GLU A 169 6.90 -1.52 -14.53
CA GLU A 169 6.76 -0.31 -15.32
C GLU A 169 6.44 0.88 -14.40
N LEU A 170 7.37 1.84 -14.35
CA LEU A 170 7.29 3.01 -13.50
C LEU A 170 7.08 4.27 -14.33
N THR A 171 6.34 5.21 -13.77
CA THR A 171 6.20 6.56 -14.31
C THR A 171 6.47 7.61 -13.24
N ALA A 172 7.09 8.72 -13.62
CA ALA A 172 7.33 9.83 -12.70
C ALA A 172 6.02 10.46 -12.19
N GLY A 173 4.98 10.50 -13.04
CA GLY A 173 3.68 11.10 -12.70
C GLY A 173 2.84 10.30 -11.73
N HIS A 174 2.98 8.98 -11.69
CA HIS A 174 2.27 8.11 -10.76
C HIS A 174 3.21 7.63 -9.64
N ASP A 175 4.16 6.76 -9.99
CA ASP A 175 5.05 6.12 -9.01
C ASP A 175 5.96 7.14 -8.32
N GLY A 176 6.57 8.06 -9.09
CA GLY A 176 7.41 9.13 -8.54
C GLY A 176 6.61 10.10 -7.66
N ARG A 177 5.34 10.31 -7.97
CA ARG A 177 4.46 11.15 -7.14
C ARG A 177 4.12 10.49 -5.80
N LEU A 178 3.89 9.16 -5.78
CA LEU A 178 3.70 8.39 -4.55
C LEU A 178 4.97 8.38 -3.70
N VAL A 179 6.13 8.14 -4.31
CA VAL A 179 7.44 8.21 -3.63
C VAL A 179 7.65 9.56 -2.99
N ALA A 180 7.44 10.66 -3.72
CA ALA A 180 7.64 12.00 -3.21
C ALA A 180 6.71 12.34 -2.03
N ASP A 181 5.46 11.87 -2.05
CA ASP A 181 4.52 12.04 -0.94
C ASP A 181 4.92 11.22 0.29
N ILE A 182 5.43 10.00 0.09
CA ILE A 182 5.97 9.15 1.16
C ILE A 182 7.21 9.78 1.78
N VAL A 183 8.17 10.24 0.97
CA VAL A 183 9.38 10.94 1.47
C VAL A 183 8.99 12.16 2.30
N ALA A 184 8.05 12.98 1.82
CA ALA A 184 7.63 14.18 2.54
C ALA A 184 6.93 13.85 3.88
N GLU A 185 6.20 12.76 3.98
CA GLU A 185 5.58 12.34 5.23
C GLU A 185 6.57 11.68 6.18
N TRP A 186 7.39 10.76 5.68
CA TRP A 186 8.44 10.09 6.42
C TRP A 186 9.43 11.09 7.03
N SER A 187 9.93 12.04 6.23
CA SER A 187 10.87 13.07 6.68
C SER A 187 10.30 13.93 7.80
N ARG A 188 9.03 14.31 7.69
CA ARG A 188 8.32 15.09 8.71
C ARG A 188 8.18 14.32 10.03
N ILE A 189 8.00 13.01 9.96
CA ILE A 189 7.77 12.16 11.15
C ILE A 189 9.08 11.95 11.92
N HIS A 190 10.18 11.58 11.24
CA HIS A 190 11.44 11.35 11.94
C HIS A 190 12.20 12.65 12.28
N GLY A 191 12.00 13.72 11.52
CA GLY A 191 12.54 15.05 11.80
C GLY A 191 14.06 15.21 11.68
N GLN A 192 14.80 14.16 11.32
CA GLN A 192 16.26 14.18 11.18
C GLN A 192 16.67 14.86 9.87
N PRO A 193 17.82 15.55 9.82
CA PRO A 193 18.35 16.10 8.59
C PRO A 193 18.89 14.99 7.67
N PHE A 194 18.72 15.16 6.34
CA PHE A 194 19.25 14.26 5.31
C PHE A 194 19.35 14.95 3.95
N GLU A 195 20.18 14.36 3.09
CA GLU A 195 20.21 14.56 1.64
C GLU A 195 19.94 13.20 0.99
N LEU A 196 18.87 13.06 0.22
CA LEU A 196 18.40 11.80 -0.35
C LEU A 196 18.30 11.90 -1.87
N VAL A 197 19.08 11.07 -2.56
CA VAL A 197 19.02 10.89 -4.00
C VAL A 197 18.40 9.53 -4.28
N LEU A 198 17.17 9.53 -4.78
CA LEU A 198 16.49 8.32 -5.21
C LEU A 198 16.67 8.13 -6.72
N ALA A 199 17.35 7.04 -7.10
CA ALA A 199 17.58 6.69 -8.49
C ALA A 199 16.32 6.09 -9.15
N GLY A 200 16.29 6.09 -10.48
CA GLY A 200 15.23 5.52 -11.29
C GLY A 200 14.10 6.50 -11.64
N VAL A 201 13.14 6.04 -12.45
CA VAL A 201 12.02 6.87 -13.00
C VAL A 201 11.10 7.40 -11.90
N ALA A 202 10.94 6.65 -10.81
CA ALA A 202 10.16 7.06 -9.64
C ALA A 202 10.97 7.88 -8.62
N GLY A 203 12.24 8.12 -8.89
CA GLY A 203 13.16 8.80 -8.00
C GLY A 203 13.09 10.32 -8.04
N GLY A 204 14.10 10.93 -7.43
CA GLY A 204 14.26 12.38 -7.33
C GLY A 204 15.23 12.75 -6.22
N GLU A 205 15.45 14.05 -6.04
CA GLU A 205 16.32 14.60 -5.00
C GLU A 205 15.47 15.24 -3.89
N PHE A 206 15.75 14.88 -2.66
CA PHE A 206 15.02 15.35 -1.48
C PHE A 206 16.00 15.73 -0.37
N SER A 207 15.66 16.76 0.41
CA SER A 207 16.49 17.15 1.54
C SER A 207 15.63 17.71 2.68
N GLN A 208 16.14 17.58 3.89
CA GLN A 208 15.57 18.17 5.09
C GLN A 208 16.69 18.64 6.04
N GLY A 209 16.59 19.86 6.55
CA GLY A 209 17.59 20.42 7.46
C GLY A 209 18.92 20.73 6.78
N SER A 210 19.99 20.81 7.58
CA SER A 210 21.40 21.03 7.15
C SER A 210 22.30 19.98 7.80
N ASP A 211 23.44 19.70 7.16
CA ASP A 211 24.45 18.76 7.66
C ASP A 211 23.91 17.34 7.93
N GLY A 212 22.94 16.90 7.10
CA GLY A 212 22.32 15.59 7.20
C GLY A 212 23.13 14.49 6.52
N GLU A 213 22.76 13.24 6.81
CA GLU A 213 23.30 12.06 6.14
C GLU A 213 22.98 12.12 4.64
N HIS A 214 23.99 11.89 3.79
CA HIS A 214 23.81 11.72 2.35
C HIS A 214 23.51 10.26 2.04
N VAL A 215 22.38 10.02 1.37
CA VAL A 215 21.90 8.68 0.99
C VAL A 215 21.60 8.65 -0.49
N GLU A 216 22.17 7.68 -1.21
CA GLU A 216 21.86 7.38 -2.60
C GLU A 216 21.36 5.95 -2.71
N ILE A 217 20.14 5.73 -3.22
CA ILE A 217 19.50 4.42 -3.31
C ILE A 217 18.45 4.42 -4.44
N ASP A 218 18.12 3.26 -5.02
CA ASP A 218 16.99 3.12 -5.92
C ASP A 218 15.66 3.44 -5.22
N ALA A 219 14.72 4.07 -5.93
CA ALA A 219 13.45 4.51 -5.36
C ALA A 219 12.59 3.36 -4.80
N LEU A 220 12.55 2.21 -5.48
CA LEU A 220 11.80 1.05 -4.98
C LEU A 220 12.52 0.38 -3.81
N ASP A 221 13.86 0.33 -3.84
CA ASP A 221 14.65 -0.19 -2.73
C ASP A 221 14.52 0.69 -1.48
N PHE A 222 14.41 2.01 -1.64
CA PHE A 222 14.06 2.92 -0.56
C PHE A 222 12.72 2.55 0.07
N ILE A 223 11.67 2.37 -0.73
CA ILE A 223 10.33 1.98 -0.25
C ILE A 223 10.38 0.62 0.46
N ARG A 224 11.08 -0.37 -0.12
CA ARG A 224 11.25 -1.70 0.49
C ARG A 224 11.99 -1.62 1.82
N THR A 225 12.94 -0.69 1.96
CA THR A 225 13.66 -0.44 3.22
C THR A 225 12.71 0.16 4.26
N LEU A 226 11.98 1.21 3.94
CA LEU A 226 11.06 1.84 4.87
C LEU A 226 9.96 0.89 5.39
N THR A 227 9.53 -0.03 4.55
CA THR A 227 8.46 -1.00 4.86
C THR A 227 8.97 -2.29 5.48
N GLY A 228 10.26 -2.36 5.83
CA GLY A 228 10.86 -3.49 6.54
C GLY A 228 11.18 -4.71 5.68
N ARG A 229 11.08 -4.62 4.35
CA ARG A 229 11.46 -5.68 3.41
C ARG A 229 12.97 -5.77 3.19
N ARG A 230 13.68 -4.70 3.51
CA ARG A 230 15.14 -4.62 3.56
C ARG A 230 15.58 -3.94 4.86
N SER A 231 16.78 -4.26 5.31
CA SER A 231 17.39 -3.57 6.45
C SER A 231 17.86 -2.18 6.03
N GLY A 232 17.54 -1.16 6.82
CA GLY A 232 18.04 0.20 6.68
C GLY A 232 19.06 0.54 7.77
N THR A 233 19.98 1.46 7.45
CA THR A 233 20.95 2.03 8.40
C THR A 233 20.82 3.56 8.41
N GLY A 234 21.38 4.22 9.40
CA GLY A 234 21.32 5.67 9.51
C GLY A 234 19.89 6.19 9.48
N VAL A 235 19.62 7.21 8.67
CA VAL A 235 18.27 7.77 8.52
C VAL A 235 17.25 6.77 7.99
N LEU A 236 17.68 5.78 7.18
CA LEU A 236 16.82 4.72 6.66
C LEU A 236 16.42 3.69 7.72
N SER A 237 16.95 3.73 8.93
CA SER A 237 16.48 2.89 10.05
C SER A 237 15.14 3.36 10.64
N ASN A 238 14.58 4.48 10.18
CA ASN A 238 13.26 4.96 10.56
C ASN A 238 12.18 4.28 9.70
N PRO A 239 11.46 3.25 10.20
CA PRO A 239 10.47 2.53 9.41
C PRO A 239 9.24 3.40 9.13
N PHE A 240 8.61 3.14 8.00
CA PHE A 240 7.37 3.83 7.62
C PHE A 240 6.41 2.82 6.97
N PRO A 241 5.33 2.42 7.66
CA PRO A 241 4.32 1.52 7.10
C PRO A 241 3.51 2.21 6.00
N LEU A 242 3.21 1.49 4.93
CA LEU A 242 2.37 1.95 3.82
C LEU A 242 1.00 1.30 3.87
#